data_ce11d2d5bc77d6fd124c23f73245372f
#
_entry.id   ce11d2d5bc77d6fd124c23f73245372f
#
_cell.length_a   1.000
_cell.length_b   1.000
_cell.length_c   1.000
_cell.angle_alpha   90.00
_cell.angle_beta   90.00
_cell.angle_gamma   90.00
#
_symmetry.space_group_name_H-M   'P 1'
#
loop_
_entity.id
_entity.type
_entity.pdbx_description
1 polymer ?
#
loop_
_entity_poly.entity_id
_entity_poly.type
_entity_poly.pdbx_seq_one_letter_code
_entity_poly.pdbx_strand_id
1 'polypeptide(L)'
;NPTLTLISFNPPANARNWANRYAREQQPGKLVHHSSYLDAPRDWLGKEFLDGADWLRKTKPLKYRHMYLGEMVGSGTQVFDNILSRKITAKEIAGFDNIISGVDWGYYPDPWVFIRTYYHAATRTLYIFDEARGNKMQNAVTAEIVKGRVAPGELILADLSDEKACADYRSYGLRCWPARKGPGSRELGVRWLQGLNAIVIDPVKCPCVLQEFLEWEYEVAPDGTVLGTLMDANDHGIDAARYACS
;
A
#
# COMPACT_ATOMS: atom_id res chain seq x y z
N ASN A 1 22.72 47.91 -3.52
CA ASN A 1 23.21 46.94 -2.54
C ASN A 1 22.85 45.53 -2.99
N PRO A 2 23.80 44.58 -2.95
CA PRO A 2 23.47 43.20 -3.27
C PRO A 2 22.51 42.66 -2.20
N THR A 3 21.40 42.06 -2.64
CA THR A 3 20.43 41.41 -1.74
C THR A 3 20.70 39.91 -1.75
N LEU A 4 20.87 39.33 -0.56
CA LEU A 4 20.97 37.89 -0.38
C LEU A 4 19.62 37.34 0.09
N THR A 5 19.08 36.37 -0.65
CA THR A 5 17.87 35.65 -0.25
C THR A 5 18.27 34.22 0.15
N LEU A 6 17.92 33.81 1.36
CA LEU A 6 18.13 32.45 1.86
C LEU A 6 16.78 31.73 1.92
N ILE A 7 16.71 30.55 1.31
CA ILE A 7 15.50 29.69 1.32
C ILE A 7 15.92 28.33 1.87
N SER A 8 15.24 27.89 2.94
CA SER A 8 15.44 26.55 3.51
C SER A 8 14.11 25.79 3.50
N PHE A 9 14.11 24.56 3.06
CA PHE A 9 12.93 23.68 3.06
C PHE A 9 13.32 22.21 3.05
N ASN A 10 12.46 21.37 3.60
CA ASN A 10 12.54 19.95 3.38
C ASN A 10 11.97 19.64 2.00
N PRO A 11 12.71 18.95 1.12
CA PRO A 11 12.22 18.64 -0.22
C PRO A 11 10.89 17.89 -0.16
N PRO A 12 9.81 18.37 -0.80
CA PRO A 12 8.59 17.58 -0.93
C PRO A 12 8.87 16.25 -1.63
N ALA A 13 8.11 15.19 -1.28
CA ALA A 13 8.30 13.86 -1.88
C ALA A 13 8.12 13.90 -3.40
N ASN A 14 7.17 14.69 -3.89
CA ASN A 14 6.91 14.86 -5.32
C ASN A 14 7.98 15.70 -6.01
N ALA A 15 8.70 15.09 -6.96
CA ALA A 15 9.73 15.75 -7.77
C ALA A 15 9.18 16.90 -8.62
N ARG A 16 7.87 16.92 -8.94
CA ARG A 16 7.21 17.98 -9.73
C ARG A 16 6.78 19.19 -8.89
N ASN A 17 6.86 19.09 -7.56
CA ASN A 17 6.54 20.21 -6.67
C ASN A 17 7.39 21.43 -7.04
N TRP A 18 6.80 22.64 -6.94
CA TRP A 18 7.46 23.89 -7.33
C TRP A 18 8.79 24.10 -6.61
N ALA A 19 8.89 23.76 -5.32
CA ALA A 19 10.12 23.92 -4.55
C ALA A 19 11.26 23.04 -5.07
N ASN A 20 10.95 21.77 -5.41
CA ASN A 20 11.91 20.84 -6.00
C ASN A 20 12.30 21.25 -7.44
N ARG A 21 11.35 21.78 -8.22
CA ARG A 21 11.67 22.35 -9.54
C ARG A 21 12.56 23.56 -9.39
N TYR A 22 12.18 24.49 -8.51
CA TYR A 22 12.98 25.68 -8.24
C TYR A 22 14.41 25.32 -7.81
N ALA A 23 14.59 24.36 -6.89
CA ALA A 23 15.93 23.94 -6.47
C ALA A 23 16.78 23.37 -7.63
N ARG A 24 16.17 22.67 -8.59
CA ARG A 24 16.88 22.07 -9.74
C ARG A 24 17.19 23.05 -10.87
N GLU A 25 16.45 24.14 -10.99
CA GLU A 25 16.72 25.16 -12.01
C GLU A 25 18.06 25.82 -11.75
N GLN A 26 18.96 25.77 -12.72
CA GLN A 26 20.23 26.47 -12.65
C GLN A 26 20.03 27.94 -13.08
N GLN A 27 20.40 28.85 -12.17
CA GLN A 27 20.33 30.30 -12.43
C GLN A 27 21.63 30.96 -12.03
N PRO A 28 22.12 32.00 -12.74
CA PRO A 28 23.27 32.75 -12.30
C PRO A 28 23.07 33.36 -10.90
N GLY A 29 24.04 33.19 -10.03
CA GLY A 29 24.02 33.72 -8.66
C GLY A 29 23.20 32.85 -7.68
N LYS A 30 22.68 31.69 -8.08
CA LYS A 30 21.98 30.75 -7.22
C LYS A 30 22.91 29.62 -6.79
N LEU A 31 23.01 29.41 -5.48
CA LEU A 31 23.69 28.25 -4.87
C LEU A 31 22.63 27.36 -4.23
N VAL A 32 22.68 26.06 -4.54
CA VAL A 32 21.85 25.05 -3.90
C VAL A 32 22.74 24.14 -3.08
N HIS A 33 22.44 24.04 -1.79
CA HIS A 33 23.12 23.14 -0.87
C HIS A 33 22.10 22.13 -0.32
N HIS A 34 22.46 20.86 -0.34
CA HIS A 34 21.67 19.78 0.27
C HIS A 34 22.44 19.29 1.49
N SER A 35 21.74 19.18 2.63
CA SER A 35 22.29 18.61 3.86
C SER A 35 21.28 17.69 4.52
N SER A 36 21.76 16.73 5.27
CA SER A 36 20.98 15.81 6.07
C SER A 36 21.52 15.79 7.51
N TYR A 37 20.85 15.06 8.39
CA TYR A 37 21.35 14.89 9.77
C TYR A 37 22.70 14.16 9.84
N LEU A 38 23.09 13.46 8.78
CA LEU A 38 24.39 12.77 8.71
C LEU A 38 25.56 13.73 8.59
N ASP A 39 25.31 14.98 8.17
CA ASP A 39 26.30 16.04 8.04
C ASP A 39 26.52 16.80 9.36
N ALA A 40 25.63 16.58 10.34
CA ALA A 40 25.74 17.20 11.67
C ALA A 40 26.59 16.35 12.62
N PRO A 41 27.34 16.96 13.54
CA PRO A 41 27.98 16.23 14.62
C PRO A 41 26.98 15.41 15.43
N ARG A 42 27.29 14.15 15.68
CA ARG A 42 26.34 13.19 16.26
C ARG A 42 25.89 13.57 17.67
N ASP A 43 26.75 14.23 18.42
CA ASP A 43 26.50 14.76 19.76
C ASP A 43 25.52 15.95 19.81
N TRP A 44 25.24 16.56 18.65
CA TRP A 44 24.22 17.59 18.52
C TRP A 44 22.80 17.01 18.38
N LEU A 45 22.73 15.71 18.09
CA LEU A 45 21.47 15.03 17.82
C LEU A 45 20.99 14.30 19.08
N GLY A 46 19.73 14.53 19.46
CA GLY A 46 19.12 13.84 20.59
C GLY A 46 18.97 12.33 20.35
N LYS A 47 19.04 11.56 21.44
CA LYS A 47 18.92 10.11 21.37
C LYS A 47 17.61 9.66 20.73
N GLU A 48 16.49 10.26 21.11
CA GLU A 48 15.17 9.94 20.55
C GLU A 48 15.11 10.18 19.05
N PHE A 49 15.76 11.24 18.54
CA PHE A 49 15.86 11.51 17.10
C PHE A 49 16.63 10.40 16.38
N LEU A 50 17.76 9.98 16.92
CA LEU A 50 18.58 8.91 16.33
C LEU A 50 17.88 7.55 16.37
N ASP A 51 17.22 7.23 17.48
CA ASP A 51 16.44 6.00 17.63
C ASP A 51 15.26 5.98 16.64
N GLY A 52 14.60 7.11 16.44
CA GLY A 52 13.54 7.28 15.45
C GLY A 52 14.03 7.12 14.00
N ALA A 53 15.21 7.68 13.69
CA ALA A 53 15.86 7.52 12.39
C ALA A 53 16.22 6.06 12.12
N ASP A 54 16.83 5.38 13.09
CA ASP A 54 17.21 3.97 12.97
C ASP A 54 16.00 3.04 12.87
N TRP A 55 14.91 3.35 13.58
CA TRP A 55 13.66 2.61 13.48
C TRP A 55 13.04 2.75 12.09
N LEU A 56 12.92 4.00 11.57
CA LEU A 56 12.40 4.22 10.22
C LEU A 56 13.29 3.61 9.14
N ARG A 57 14.61 3.68 9.30
CA ARG A 57 15.54 3.06 8.36
C ARG A 57 15.31 1.55 8.21
N LYS A 58 14.99 0.87 9.32
CA LYS A 58 14.76 -0.59 9.36
C LYS A 58 13.35 -0.97 8.90
N THR A 59 12.34 -0.17 9.24
CA THR A 59 10.93 -0.54 9.06
C THR A 59 10.28 0.11 7.84
N LYS A 60 10.71 1.34 7.48
CA LYS A 60 10.15 2.14 6.37
C LYS A 60 11.26 2.89 5.63
N PRO A 61 12.11 2.19 4.87
CA PRO A 61 13.32 2.77 4.27
C PRO A 61 13.05 3.94 3.32
N LEU A 62 11.97 3.93 2.54
CA LEU A 62 11.60 5.06 1.68
C LEU A 62 11.23 6.29 2.51
N LYS A 63 10.45 6.09 3.58
CA LYS A 63 10.09 7.19 4.49
C LYS A 63 11.31 7.75 5.21
N TYR A 64 12.25 6.89 5.62
CA TYR A 64 13.53 7.32 6.17
C TYR A 64 14.32 8.19 5.18
N ARG A 65 14.45 7.74 3.92
CA ARG A 65 15.15 8.50 2.87
C ARG A 65 14.52 9.88 2.66
N HIS A 66 13.20 9.95 2.64
CA HIS A 66 12.50 11.22 2.50
C HIS A 66 12.64 12.12 3.73
N MET A 67 12.29 11.62 4.93
CA MET A 67 12.19 12.44 6.14
C MET A 67 13.54 12.81 6.75
N TYR A 68 14.52 11.92 6.67
CA TYR A 68 15.80 12.08 7.33
C TYR A 68 16.94 12.44 6.37
N LEU A 69 16.88 12.00 5.12
CA LEU A 69 17.91 12.32 4.12
C LEU A 69 17.46 13.41 3.14
N GLY A 70 16.22 13.88 3.21
CA GLY A 70 15.70 14.91 2.31
C GLY A 70 15.62 14.47 0.85
N GLU A 71 15.54 13.15 0.60
CA GLU A 71 15.45 12.64 -0.76
C GLU A 71 14.02 12.74 -1.29
N MET A 72 13.91 13.05 -2.57
CA MET A 72 12.65 12.94 -3.30
C MET A 72 12.38 11.46 -3.58
N VAL A 73 11.38 10.89 -2.93
CA VAL A 73 11.04 9.48 -3.05
C VAL A 73 9.73 9.34 -3.82
N GLY A 74 9.82 8.89 -5.06
CA GLY A 74 8.66 8.67 -5.93
C GLY A 74 8.04 9.94 -6.52
N SER A 75 6.84 9.78 -7.08
CA SER A 75 6.02 10.90 -7.57
C SER A 75 5.48 11.77 -6.45
N GLY A 76 5.46 11.26 -5.21
CA GLY A 76 4.78 11.85 -4.05
C GLY A 76 3.27 11.72 -4.12
N THR A 77 2.77 10.97 -5.10
CA THR A 77 1.37 10.70 -5.34
C THR A 77 0.97 9.29 -4.91
N GLN A 78 1.95 8.43 -4.61
CA GLN A 78 1.71 7.05 -4.19
C GLN A 78 0.90 7.00 -2.90
N VAL A 79 -0.11 6.13 -2.88
CA VAL A 79 -0.97 5.91 -1.72
C VAL A 79 -0.22 5.15 -0.62
N PHE A 80 0.64 4.19 -0.98
CA PHE A 80 1.35 3.35 -0.03
C PHE A 80 2.87 3.54 -0.08
N ASP A 81 3.49 3.75 1.08
CA ASP A 81 4.94 3.88 1.28
C ASP A 81 5.55 2.72 2.09
N ASN A 82 4.72 1.74 2.47
CA ASN A 82 5.04 0.67 3.40
C ASN A 82 5.01 -0.73 2.76
N ILE A 83 5.17 -0.81 1.44
CA ILE A 83 5.18 -2.07 0.68
C ILE A 83 6.57 -2.72 0.76
N LEU A 84 6.59 -4.01 1.09
CA LEU A 84 7.77 -4.86 1.03
C LEU A 84 7.53 -6.01 0.06
N SER A 85 8.18 -5.94 -1.10
CA SER A 85 8.15 -7.02 -2.09
C SER A 85 9.20 -8.08 -1.74
N ARG A 86 8.76 -9.26 -1.30
CA ARG A 86 9.63 -10.41 -1.07
C ARG A 86 8.87 -11.72 -1.14
N LYS A 87 9.57 -12.80 -1.48
CA LYS A 87 9.01 -14.14 -1.43
C LYS A 87 8.59 -14.51 0.01
N ILE A 88 7.39 -15.08 0.15
CA ILE A 88 6.87 -15.64 1.39
C ILE A 88 6.98 -17.17 1.30
N THR A 89 7.76 -17.76 2.19
CA THR A 89 8.08 -19.18 2.14
C THR A 89 6.91 -20.04 2.62
N ALA A 90 6.86 -21.30 2.15
CA ALA A 90 5.85 -22.26 2.64
C ALA A 90 5.94 -22.47 4.16
N LYS A 91 7.15 -22.38 4.74
CA LYS A 91 7.36 -22.48 6.19
C LYS A 91 6.72 -21.30 6.94
N GLU A 92 6.83 -20.08 6.41
CA GLU A 92 6.16 -18.91 6.98
C GLU A 92 4.64 -19.07 6.93
N ILE A 93 4.10 -19.47 5.75
CA ILE A 93 2.67 -19.66 5.56
C ILE A 93 2.12 -20.74 6.51
N ALA A 94 2.86 -21.83 6.72
CA ALA A 94 2.48 -22.89 7.66
C ALA A 94 2.42 -22.42 9.12
N GLY A 95 3.06 -21.30 9.45
CA GLY A 95 3.02 -20.66 10.77
C GLY A 95 1.91 -19.61 10.94
N PHE A 96 1.13 -19.32 9.90
CA PHE A 96 0.04 -18.36 9.96
C PHE A 96 -1.20 -19.00 10.62
N ASP A 97 -1.65 -18.42 11.71
CA ASP A 97 -2.69 -19.00 12.57
C ASP A 97 -4.11 -18.51 12.23
N ASN A 98 -4.24 -17.38 11.57
CA ASN A 98 -5.53 -16.79 11.20
C ASN A 98 -5.47 -16.19 9.79
N ILE A 99 -5.55 -17.06 8.79
CA ILE A 99 -5.59 -16.65 7.39
C ILE A 99 -7.02 -16.21 7.06
N ILE A 100 -7.14 -15.01 6.48
CA ILE A 100 -8.39 -14.47 5.97
C ILE A 100 -8.20 -14.14 4.50
N SER A 101 -9.13 -14.62 3.68
CA SER A 101 -9.14 -14.31 2.25
C SER A 101 -10.05 -13.14 1.95
N GLY A 102 -9.67 -12.32 0.98
CA GLY A 102 -10.47 -11.21 0.46
C GLY A 102 -10.94 -11.47 -0.96
N VAL A 103 -12.17 -11.05 -1.28
CA VAL A 103 -12.71 -11.10 -2.64
C VAL A 103 -13.27 -9.75 -3.02
N ASP A 104 -12.82 -9.25 -4.16
CA ASP A 104 -13.47 -8.17 -4.88
C ASP A 104 -14.22 -8.72 -6.09
N TRP A 105 -15.55 -8.43 -6.13
CA TRP A 105 -16.39 -8.96 -7.18
C TRP A 105 -16.26 -8.12 -8.45
N GLY A 106 -16.03 -8.77 -9.55
CA GLY A 106 -16.04 -8.18 -10.88
C GLY A 106 -16.38 -9.22 -11.95
N TYR A 107 -16.81 -8.74 -13.11
CA TYR A 107 -17.11 -9.60 -14.25
C TYR A 107 -16.44 -9.06 -15.53
N TYR A 108 -16.79 -7.83 -15.93
CA TYR A 108 -16.20 -7.11 -17.05
C TYR A 108 -16.74 -5.65 -17.07
N PRO A 109 -15.93 -4.61 -17.26
CA PRO A 109 -14.47 -4.66 -17.50
C PRO A 109 -13.63 -5.01 -16.24
N ASP A 110 -14.19 -4.80 -15.06
CA ASP A 110 -13.50 -5.04 -13.80
C ASP A 110 -13.32 -6.54 -13.56
N PRO A 111 -12.14 -6.98 -13.14
CA PRO A 111 -11.89 -8.38 -12.86
C PRO A 111 -12.50 -8.81 -11.53
N TRP A 112 -12.89 -10.07 -11.43
CA TRP A 112 -12.96 -10.76 -10.15
C TRP A 112 -11.54 -10.92 -9.61
N VAL A 113 -11.33 -10.59 -8.32
CA VAL A 113 -10.04 -10.73 -7.64
C VAL A 113 -10.22 -11.45 -6.32
N PHE A 114 -9.37 -12.42 -6.07
CA PHE A 114 -9.26 -13.18 -4.83
C PHE A 114 -7.83 -13.09 -4.32
N ILE A 115 -7.67 -12.86 -2.99
CA ILE A 115 -6.37 -12.89 -2.33
C ILE A 115 -6.44 -13.64 -1.00
N ARG A 116 -5.29 -14.18 -0.57
CA ARG A 116 -5.11 -14.72 0.78
C ARG A 116 -4.17 -13.84 1.57
N THR A 117 -4.58 -13.53 2.80
CA THR A 117 -3.84 -12.64 3.68
C THR A 117 -3.63 -13.23 5.06
N TYR A 118 -2.60 -12.73 5.73
CA TYR A 118 -2.37 -12.94 7.15
C TYR A 118 -1.94 -11.63 7.81
N TYR A 119 -2.61 -11.23 8.86
CA TYR A 119 -2.24 -10.06 9.64
C TYR A 119 -1.56 -10.44 10.95
N HIS A 120 -0.29 -10.07 11.09
CA HIS A 120 0.47 -10.26 12.31
C HIS A 120 0.37 -9.02 13.22
N ALA A 121 -0.48 -9.08 14.25
CA ALA A 121 -0.83 -7.94 15.08
C ALA A 121 0.36 -7.35 15.86
N ALA A 122 1.25 -8.20 16.40
CA ALA A 122 2.38 -7.75 17.20
C ALA A 122 3.38 -6.88 16.41
N THR A 123 3.58 -7.17 15.12
CA THR A 123 4.45 -6.37 14.24
C THR A 123 3.66 -5.41 13.35
N ARG A 124 2.33 -5.41 13.43
CA ARG A 124 1.45 -4.64 12.54
C ARG A 124 1.82 -4.81 11.07
N THR A 125 1.98 -6.08 10.67
CA THR A 125 2.40 -6.46 9.32
C THR A 125 1.32 -7.29 8.65
N LEU A 126 0.91 -6.88 7.46
CA LEU A 126 0.01 -7.64 6.59
C LEU A 126 0.85 -8.43 5.59
N TYR A 127 0.56 -9.71 5.44
CA TYR A 127 1.16 -10.58 4.42
C TYR A 127 0.11 -10.91 3.37
N ILE A 128 0.43 -10.75 2.08
CA ILE A 128 -0.39 -11.15 0.93
C ILE A 128 0.42 -12.17 0.15
N PHE A 129 -0.07 -13.42 0.08
CA PHE A 129 0.75 -14.55 -0.35
C PHE A 129 0.10 -15.49 -1.37
N ASP A 130 -1.12 -15.19 -1.80
CA ASP A 130 -1.79 -15.89 -2.90
C ASP A 130 -2.78 -14.95 -3.57
N GLU A 131 -2.87 -14.99 -4.89
CA GLU A 131 -3.87 -14.26 -5.67
C GLU A 131 -4.46 -15.14 -6.77
N ALA A 132 -5.71 -14.88 -7.12
CA ALA A 132 -6.33 -15.31 -8.36
C ALA A 132 -7.19 -14.17 -8.90
N ARG A 133 -7.24 -14.04 -10.20
CA ARG A 133 -8.07 -13.03 -10.87
C ARG A 133 -8.54 -13.48 -12.23
N GLY A 134 -9.60 -12.89 -12.73
CA GLY A 134 -10.11 -13.16 -14.07
C GLY A 134 -11.34 -12.35 -14.41
N ASN A 135 -11.59 -12.24 -15.70
CA ASN A 135 -12.77 -11.57 -16.24
C ASN A 135 -13.75 -12.60 -16.81
N LYS A 136 -15.03 -12.24 -16.85
CA LYS A 136 -16.12 -13.04 -17.44
C LYS A 136 -16.23 -14.43 -16.84
N MET A 137 -15.95 -14.56 -15.53
CA MET A 137 -16.02 -15.82 -14.81
C MET A 137 -17.31 -15.87 -13.97
N GLN A 138 -18.01 -16.99 -14.06
CA GLN A 138 -19.18 -17.24 -13.21
C GLN A 138 -18.77 -17.64 -11.80
N ASN A 139 -19.62 -17.38 -10.80
CA ASN A 139 -19.35 -17.67 -9.37
C ASN A 139 -19.02 -19.15 -9.12
N ALA A 140 -19.61 -20.07 -9.89
CA ALA A 140 -19.28 -21.50 -9.79
C ALA A 140 -17.81 -21.78 -10.14
N VAL A 141 -17.30 -21.13 -11.20
CA VAL A 141 -15.91 -21.31 -11.64
C VAL A 141 -14.93 -20.68 -10.65
N THR A 142 -15.21 -19.47 -10.21
CA THR A 142 -14.36 -18.78 -9.23
C THR A 142 -14.35 -19.50 -7.88
N ALA A 143 -15.51 -20.06 -7.45
CA ALA A 143 -15.60 -20.85 -6.23
C ALA A 143 -14.73 -22.13 -6.29
N GLU A 144 -14.67 -22.82 -7.42
CA GLU A 144 -13.78 -23.99 -7.58
C GLU A 144 -12.30 -23.59 -7.53
N ILE A 145 -11.93 -22.45 -8.13
CA ILE A 145 -10.57 -21.92 -8.04
C ILE A 145 -10.22 -21.64 -6.57
N VAL A 146 -11.13 -21.01 -5.82
CA VAL A 146 -10.93 -20.67 -4.42
C VAL A 146 -10.81 -21.92 -3.55
N LYS A 147 -11.69 -22.92 -3.74
CA LYS A 147 -11.61 -24.21 -3.02
C LYS A 147 -10.25 -24.90 -3.17
N GLY A 148 -9.64 -24.81 -4.33
CA GLY A 148 -8.30 -25.38 -4.57
C GLY A 148 -7.16 -24.62 -3.83
N ARG A 149 -7.45 -23.49 -3.20
CA ARG A 149 -6.46 -22.59 -2.57
C ARG A 149 -6.62 -22.43 -1.08
N VAL A 150 -7.86 -22.48 -0.56
CA VAL A 150 -8.15 -22.23 0.84
C VAL A 150 -8.22 -23.55 1.65
N ALA A 151 -7.90 -23.46 2.92
CA ALA A 151 -8.13 -24.57 3.84
C ALA A 151 -9.63 -24.71 4.15
N PRO A 152 -10.12 -25.92 4.51
CA PRO A 152 -11.50 -26.09 4.96
C PRO A 152 -11.84 -25.15 6.13
N GLY A 153 -12.92 -24.36 5.96
CA GLY A 153 -13.37 -23.40 6.99
C GLY A 153 -12.60 -22.09 7.05
N GLU A 154 -11.62 -21.86 6.16
CA GLU A 154 -10.95 -20.55 6.05
C GLU A 154 -11.97 -19.47 5.73
N LEU A 155 -11.88 -18.32 6.43
CA LEU A 155 -12.83 -17.22 6.29
C LEU A 155 -12.51 -16.43 5.02
N ILE A 156 -13.55 -16.18 4.23
CA ILE A 156 -13.51 -15.29 3.07
C ILE A 156 -14.41 -14.09 3.36
N LEU A 157 -13.85 -12.88 3.26
CA LEU A 157 -14.59 -11.64 3.34
C LEU A 157 -14.64 -10.99 1.95
N ALA A 158 -15.83 -10.69 1.48
CA ALA A 158 -16.03 -10.22 0.13
C ALA A 158 -16.78 -8.89 0.09
N ASP A 159 -16.72 -8.20 -1.03
CA ASP A 159 -17.49 -6.99 -1.22
C ASP A 159 -18.99 -7.20 -0.89
N LEU A 160 -19.53 -6.27 -0.11
CA LEU A 160 -20.95 -6.26 0.26
C LEU A 160 -21.90 -5.96 -0.92
N SER A 161 -21.39 -5.35 -2.00
CA SER A 161 -22.23 -4.96 -3.16
C SER A 161 -22.88 -6.15 -3.84
N ASP A 162 -22.36 -7.37 -3.70
CA ASP A 162 -22.94 -8.59 -4.23
C ASP A 162 -23.11 -9.69 -3.15
N GLU A 163 -24.13 -9.50 -2.29
CA GLU A 163 -24.49 -10.51 -1.28
C GLU A 163 -24.92 -11.84 -1.90
N LYS A 164 -25.46 -11.82 -3.13
CA LYS A 164 -25.83 -13.03 -3.86
C LYS A 164 -24.59 -13.87 -4.20
N ALA A 165 -23.49 -13.24 -4.63
CA ALA A 165 -22.25 -13.94 -4.89
C ALA A 165 -21.68 -14.59 -3.63
N CYS A 166 -21.78 -13.91 -2.46
CA CYS A 166 -21.44 -14.55 -1.17
C CYS A 166 -22.35 -15.76 -0.87
N ALA A 167 -23.65 -15.68 -1.16
CA ALA A 167 -24.58 -16.78 -0.97
C ALA A 167 -24.26 -17.97 -1.91
N ASP A 168 -23.91 -17.67 -3.17
CA ASP A 168 -23.44 -18.69 -4.10
C ASP A 168 -22.20 -19.42 -3.58
N TYR A 169 -21.19 -18.70 -3.10
CA TYR A 169 -19.98 -19.30 -2.52
C TYR A 169 -20.30 -20.19 -1.32
N ARG A 170 -21.23 -19.76 -0.44
CA ARG A 170 -21.69 -20.62 0.67
C ARG A 170 -22.38 -21.90 0.17
N SER A 171 -23.18 -21.80 -0.88
CA SER A 171 -23.83 -22.99 -1.49
C SER A 171 -22.82 -23.98 -2.06
N TYR A 172 -21.66 -23.51 -2.47
CA TYR A 172 -20.53 -24.35 -2.91
C TYR A 172 -19.64 -24.82 -1.75
N GLY A 173 -19.99 -24.55 -0.50
CA GLY A 173 -19.29 -25.03 0.69
C GLY A 173 -18.13 -24.13 1.17
N LEU A 174 -18.02 -22.92 0.68
CA LEU A 174 -17.03 -21.94 1.15
C LEU A 174 -17.60 -21.12 2.31
N ARG A 175 -16.77 -20.75 3.26
CA ARG A 175 -17.14 -19.87 4.38
C ARG A 175 -16.98 -18.40 3.94
N CYS A 176 -17.94 -17.88 3.17
CA CYS A 176 -17.90 -16.55 2.59
C CYS A 176 -18.96 -15.63 3.22
N TRP A 177 -18.53 -14.44 3.66
CA TRP A 177 -19.38 -13.43 4.26
C TRP A 177 -19.08 -12.06 3.68
N PRO A 178 -20.05 -11.15 3.61
CA PRO A 178 -19.80 -9.78 3.20
C PRO A 178 -18.92 -9.06 4.21
N ALA A 179 -18.00 -8.26 3.70
CA ALA A 179 -17.17 -7.35 4.46
C ALA A 179 -18.01 -6.27 5.13
N ARG A 180 -17.59 -5.79 6.28
CA ARG A 180 -18.28 -4.68 6.96
C ARG A 180 -18.00 -3.37 6.21
N LYS A 181 -19.05 -2.75 5.69
CA LYS A 181 -18.99 -1.46 5.02
C LYS A 181 -19.87 -0.43 5.71
N GLY A 182 -19.39 0.81 5.80
CA GLY A 182 -20.13 1.98 6.24
C GLY A 182 -19.66 3.21 5.46
N PRO A 183 -20.28 4.37 5.65
CA PRO A 183 -19.81 5.61 5.03
C PRO A 183 -18.33 5.85 5.34
N GLY A 184 -17.52 6.15 4.31
CA GLY A 184 -16.07 6.37 4.45
C GLY A 184 -15.23 5.11 4.72
N SER A 185 -15.80 3.90 4.56
CA SER A 185 -15.07 2.64 4.82
C SER A 185 -13.88 2.43 3.88
N ARG A 186 -13.91 2.98 2.64
CA ARG A 186 -12.80 2.91 1.69
C ARG A 186 -11.60 3.70 2.23
N GLU A 187 -11.80 4.95 2.58
CA GLU A 187 -10.77 5.83 3.13
C GLU A 187 -10.24 5.34 4.48
N LEU A 188 -11.11 4.84 5.35
CA LEU A 188 -10.71 4.26 6.64
C LEU A 188 -9.85 3.02 6.45
N GLY A 189 -10.24 2.12 5.55
CA GLY A 189 -9.48 0.91 5.24
C GLY A 189 -8.11 1.24 4.63
N VAL A 190 -8.06 2.20 3.71
CA VAL A 190 -6.79 2.68 3.12
C VAL A 190 -5.88 3.29 4.20
N ARG A 191 -6.41 4.16 5.07
CA ARG A 191 -5.64 4.74 6.18
C ARG A 191 -5.13 3.67 7.15
N TRP A 192 -5.92 2.64 7.39
CA TRP A 192 -5.50 1.52 8.22
C TRP A 192 -4.32 0.77 7.58
N LEU A 193 -4.39 0.45 6.28
CA LEU A 193 -3.30 -0.17 5.53
C LEU A 193 -2.03 0.71 5.52
N GLN A 194 -2.18 2.02 5.31
CA GLN A 194 -1.08 2.99 5.40
C GLN A 194 -0.45 3.04 6.80
N GLY A 195 -1.27 2.84 7.83
CA GLY A 195 -0.82 2.83 9.22
C GLY A 195 -0.03 1.58 9.63
N LEU A 196 0.01 0.53 8.79
CA LEU A 196 0.78 -0.67 9.08
C LEU A 196 2.29 -0.40 9.01
N ASN A 197 3.06 -1.17 9.76
CA ASN A 197 4.53 -1.11 9.67
C ASN A 197 5.02 -1.64 8.33
N ALA A 198 4.36 -2.67 7.79
CA ALA A 198 4.66 -3.20 6.47
C ALA A 198 3.46 -3.93 5.86
N ILE A 199 3.36 -3.90 4.54
CA ILE A 199 2.54 -4.79 3.72
C ILE A 199 3.51 -5.63 2.89
N VAL A 200 3.67 -6.90 3.27
CA VAL A 200 4.58 -7.83 2.60
C VAL A 200 3.81 -8.56 1.51
N ILE A 201 4.22 -8.41 0.27
CA ILE A 201 3.56 -9.02 -0.89
C ILE A 201 4.53 -9.94 -1.60
N ASP A 202 4.11 -11.19 -1.87
CA ASP A 202 4.91 -12.15 -2.62
C ASP A 202 4.87 -11.81 -4.11
N PRO A 203 5.99 -11.37 -4.74
CA PRO A 203 5.99 -10.92 -6.13
C PRO A 203 5.75 -12.04 -7.15
N VAL A 204 5.95 -13.30 -6.75
CA VAL A 204 5.78 -14.45 -7.63
C VAL A 204 4.34 -14.98 -7.60
N LYS A 205 3.73 -14.97 -6.41
CA LYS A 205 2.37 -15.47 -6.21
C LYS A 205 1.30 -14.38 -6.36
N CYS A 206 1.66 -13.11 -6.16
CA CYS A 206 0.75 -11.96 -6.17
C CYS A 206 1.30 -10.81 -7.04
N PRO A 207 1.67 -11.07 -8.32
CA PRO A 207 2.29 -10.04 -9.17
C PRO A 207 1.35 -8.88 -9.48
N CYS A 208 0.06 -9.16 -9.73
CA CYS A 208 -0.90 -8.11 -10.07
C CYS A 208 -1.27 -7.25 -8.86
N VAL A 209 -1.49 -7.86 -7.71
CA VAL A 209 -1.74 -7.14 -6.45
C VAL A 209 -0.53 -6.29 -6.07
N LEU A 210 0.69 -6.81 -6.22
CA LEU A 210 1.89 -6.04 -5.97
C LEU A 210 1.96 -4.80 -6.87
N GLN A 211 1.66 -4.97 -8.16
CA GLN A 211 1.65 -3.86 -9.12
C GLN A 211 0.62 -2.80 -8.71
N GLU A 212 -0.61 -3.20 -8.38
CA GLU A 212 -1.65 -2.27 -7.92
C GLU A 212 -1.17 -1.47 -6.69
N PHE A 213 -0.63 -2.12 -5.67
CA PHE A 213 -0.13 -1.45 -4.46
C PHE A 213 1.04 -0.49 -4.72
N LEU A 214 1.90 -0.78 -5.70
CA LEU A 214 3.03 0.08 -6.06
C LEU A 214 2.64 1.26 -6.94
N GLU A 215 1.62 1.10 -7.79
CA GLU A 215 1.23 2.07 -8.82
C GLU A 215 0.02 2.92 -8.43
N TRP A 216 -0.71 2.55 -7.37
CA TRP A 216 -1.90 3.30 -6.98
C TRP A 216 -1.53 4.66 -6.40
N GLU A 217 -2.14 5.69 -6.96
CA GLU A 217 -1.80 7.08 -6.68
C GLU A 217 -3.04 7.89 -6.25
N TYR A 218 -2.78 9.01 -5.60
CA TYR A 218 -3.77 10.07 -5.42
C TYR A 218 -3.97 10.84 -6.73
N GLU A 219 -5.15 11.36 -6.94
CA GLU A 219 -5.43 12.27 -8.04
C GLU A 219 -4.54 13.53 -7.96
N VAL A 220 -4.14 14.02 -9.13
CA VAL A 220 -3.28 15.19 -9.25
C VAL A 220 -3.98 16.23 -10.12
N ALA A 221 -4.10 17.45 -9.62
CA ALA A 221 -4.61 18.57 -10.38
C ALA A 221 -3.67 18.93 -11.55
N PRO A 222 -4.13 19.65 -12.58
CA PRO A 222 -3.32 20.05 -13.73
C PRO A 222 -2.05 20.85 -13.37
N ASP A 223 -2.06 21.55 -12.24
CA ASP A 223 -0.91 22.29 -11.72
C ASP A 223 0.10 21.42 -10.97
N GLY A 224 -0.18 20.13 -10.81
CA GLY A 224 0.66 19.17 -10.09
C GLY A 224 0.37 19.05 -8.59
N THR A 225 -0.70 19.69 -8.10
CA THR A 225 -1.13 19.56 -6.70
C THR A 225 -1.79 18.21 -6.47
N VAL A 226 -1.38 17.50 -5.43
CA VAL A 226 -2.00 16.23 -5.01
C VAL A 226 -3.32 16.54 -4.29
N LEU A 227 -4.42 16.03 -4.81
CA LEU A 227 -5.77 16.37 -4.31
C LEU A 227 -6.17 15.58 -3.05
N GLY A 228 -5.41 14.52 -2.71
CA GLY A 228 -5.78 13.63 -1.61
C GLY A 228 -6.97 12.71 -1.90
N THR A 229 -7.58 12.82 -3.09
CA THR A 229 -8.61 11.91 -3.59
C THR A 229 -7.94 10.66 -4.14
N LEU A 230 -8.45 9.49 -3.78
CA LEU A 230 -7.96 8.21 -4.29
C LEU A 230 -8.42 8.01 -5.74
N MET A 231 -7.52 7.60 -6.62
CA MET A 231 -7.91 7.22 -7.98
C MET A 231 -8.87 6.04 -7.95
N ASP A 232 -9.90 6.08 -8.82
CA ASP A 232 -10.89 5.02 -8.96
C ASP A 232 -10.52 4.13 -10.15
N ALA A 233 -9.34 3.51 -10.07
CA ALA A 233 -8.81 2.62 -11.10
C ALA A 233 -7.72 1.72 -10.55
N ASN A 234 -7.70 0.47 -11.02
CA ASN A 234 -6.67 -0.53 -10.71
C ASN A 234 -6.45 -0.76 -9.20
N ASP A 235 -7.54 -0.87 -8.43
CA ASP A 235 -7.51 -1.02 -6.98
C ASP A 235 -8.20 -2.30 -6.48
N HIS A 236 -8.54 -3.22 -7.36
CA HIS A 236 -9.31 -4.44 -7.03
C HIS A 236 -8.61 -5.34 -6.02
N GLY A 237 -7.27 -5.53 -6.14
CA GLY A 237 -6.49 -6.27 -5.16
C GLY A 237 -6.35 -5.52 -3.84
N ILE A 238 -6.31 -4.18 -3.89
CA ILE A 238 -6.30 -3.33 -2.70
C ILE A 238 -7.65 -3.42 -1.98
N ASP A 239 -8.75 -3.41 -2.74
CA ASP A 239 -10.09 -3.56 -2.19
C ASP A 239 -10.30 -4.95 -1.58
N ALA A 240 -9.87 -6.01 -2.26
CA ALA A 240 -9.85 -7.35 -1.69
C ALA A 240 -9.06 -7.42 -0.37
N ALA A 241 -7.89 -6.72 -0.28
CA ALA A 241 -7.11 -6.64 0.95
C ALA A 241 -7.85 -5.89 2.07
N ARG A 242 -8.54 -4.78 1.75
CA ARG A 242 -9.37 -4.05 2.71
C ARG A 242 -10.51 -4.91 3.23
N TYR A 243 -11.16 -5.70 2.36
CA TYR A 243 -12.23 -6.61 2.79
C TYR A 243 -11.70 -7.70 3.72
N ALA A 244 -10.57 -8.32 3.40
CA ALA A 244 -9.94 -9.31 4.27
C ALA A 244 -9.60 -8.77 5.68
N CYS A 245 -9.41 -7.46 5.81
CA CYS A 245 -9.03 -6.78 7.05
C CYS A 245 -10.21 -6.06 7.76
N SER A 246 -11.45 -6.25 7.32
CA SER A 246 -12.64 -5.51 7.81
C SER A 246 -13.31 -6.12 9.05
#